data_155aa533a2c044f9138dd85a22766af7
#
_entry.id   155aa533a2c044f9138dd85a22766af7
#
_cell.length_a   1.000
_cell.length_b   1.000
_cell.length_c   1.000
_cell.angle_alpha   90.00
_cell.angle_beta   90.00
_cell.angle_gamma   90.00
#
_symmetry.space_group_name_H-M   'P 1'
#
loop_
_entity.id
_entity.type
_entity.pdbx_description
1 polymer ?
#
loop_
_entity_poly.entity_id
_entity_poly.type
_entity_poly.pdbx_seq_one_letter_code
_entity_poly.pdbx_strand_id
1 'polypeptide(L)'
;MALDAQTGTTIHGNGRVPGLAYGVARWVHRAELVAPENGAPEDDAPGTAARKDDDDNAPAASETSTSESPSSPSAEQVERSRERFVEAAGTVSQRLDDRAAAASGAGAEILAANAILARDRGWAKAVFKGLKKGQSVEAATIDATEQFAAMFAKIGGRQAERITDLRDVCGRVIPELRGLPEPGIPDFDEPGILLADDLAPADTAGLDSSKVLGIVCEFGGPTSHTVIIARDLGIPCVVGASGLSAVEDGAHVLVNGETGTIEIEPDAQAASAAAASDRQLRDAASAWTGPAALADGHPVDLLANVKDGDGAQEAAGGPAGGIGLFRTEMAFLSRPDEPTVEEQAELYARVLGAFPEAKVVTRTLDAGSDKPLAFAGMPDEENPALGVRGIRIDLLDRGVLDRQLDAIAEAGRRVGRAQSSPWVMAPMIATVAEARDFADRCRQRGLTPGIMVEVPSVAVSVDRFLPHVDFMSIGTNDLTQYVMAADRMSTDLAALNDPWQPAVLRLIHRVAEGAAAAASAAPNGSRRVPIGVCGEAAADPHLAMVLLGLGVSSLSVAPAALPFVGAALAGVTLEKCRELAALALDCDEPGQARSAVIEAADA
;
A
#
# COMPACT_ATOMS: atom_id res chain seq x y z
N MET A 1 2.34 30.80 14.77
CA MET A 1 2.05 30.48 16.18
C MET A 1 2.59 29.08 16.37
N ALA A 2 3.78 28.96 16.94
CA ALA A 2 4.39 27.68 17.23
C ALA A 2 3.48 26.95 18.26
N LEU A 3 2.99 25.77 17.88
CA LEU A 3 2.37 24.85 18.83
C LEU A 3 3.52 24.26 19.65
N ASP A 4 3.55 24.55 20.96
CA ASP A 4 4.44 23.89 21.90
C ASP A 4 4.26 22.37 21.75
N ALA A 5 5.38 21.66 21.58
CA ALA A 5 5.41 20.20 21.53
C ALA A 5 4.83 19.64 22.84
N GLN A 6 3.55 19.26 22.82
CA GLN A 6 2.90 18.57 23.93
C GLN A 6 3.17 17.07 23.77
N THR A 7 3.76 16.44 24.78
CA THR A 7 3.84 14.98 24.92
C THR A 7 2.48 14.35 24.64
N GLY A 8 2.43 13.39 23.68
CA GLY A 8 1.21 12.69 23.31
C GLY A 8 0.42 13.29 22.13
N THR A 9 1.02 14.16 21.31
CA THR A 9 0.38 14.63 20.06
C THR A 9 0.45 13.55 18.99
N THR A 10 -0.69 13.23 18.38
CA THR A 10 -0.76 12.26 17.28
C THR A 10 -0.98 12.98 15.95
N ILE A 11 -0.16 12.66 14.95
CA ILE A 11 -0.34 13.07 13.56
C ILE A 11 -0.92 11.91 12.79
N HIS A 12 -1.77 12.22 11.82
CA HIS A 12 -2.40 11.22 10.95
C HIS A 12 -1.96 11.41 9.50
N GLY A 13 -1.60 10.30 8.88
CA GLY A 13 -1.30 10.18 7.46
C GLY A 13 -1.95 8.92 6.88
N ASN A 14 -1.49 8.51 5.72
CA ASN A 14 -1.94 7.28 5.08
C ASN A 14 -0.89 6.20 5.30
N GLY A 15 -1.20 5.17 6.08
CA GLY A 15 -0.38 3.98 6.24
C GLY A 15 -0.23 3.23 4.91
N ARG A 16 0.99 2.82 4.56
CA ARG A 16 1.28 2.19 3.25
C ARG A 16 2.09 0.92 3.33
N VAL A 17 2.98 0.83 4.29
CA VAL A 17 3.71 -0.41 4.60
C VAL A 17 3.47 -0.71 6.07
N PRO A 18 2.79 -1.80 6.39
CA PRO A 18 2.44 -2.17 7.75
C PRO A 18 3.66 -2.35 8.65
N GLY A 19 3.47 -2.17 9.94
CA GLY A 19 4.45 -2.39 10.98
C GLY A 19 4.58 -1.20 11.91
N LEU A 20 5.14 -1.46 13.10
CA LEU A 20 5.47 -0.47 14.11
C LEU A 20 6.96 -0.16 14.08
N ALA A 21 7.29 1.13 14.14
CA ALA A 21 8.66 1.60 14.25
C ALA A 21 8.76 2.70 15.31
N TYR A 22 9.66 2.52 16.27
CA TYR A 22 9.94 3.52 17.31
C TYR A 22 11.40 3.92 17.24
N GLY A 23 11.68 5.22 17.28
CA GLY A 23 13.04 5.73 17.24
C GLY A 23 13.11 7.26 17.18
N VAL A 24 14.34 7.75 17.08
CA VAL A 24 14.62 9.17 16.96
C VAL A 24 14.29 9.64 15.55
N ALA A 25 13.53 10.71 15.43
CA ALA A 25 13.20 11.35 14.16
C ALA A 25 14.43 12.05 13.57
N ARG A 26 14.66 11.86 12.27
CA ARG A 26 15.69 12.54 11.50
C ARG A 26 15.09 13.08 10.21
N TRP A 27 15.20 14.40 10.03
CA TRP A 27 14.71 15.06 8.85
C TRP A 27 15.70 14.97 7.68
N VAL A 28 15.17 14.67 6.50
CA VAL A 28 15.91 14.87 5.25
C VAL A 28 15.97 16.36 4.96
N HIS A 29 17.15 16.95 5.11
CA HIS A 29 17.34 18.33 4.78
C HIS A 29 17.38 18.53 3.27
N ARG A 30 16.34 19.17 2.73
CA ARG A 30 16.39 19.70 1.38
C ARG A 30 17.13 21.04 1.40
N ALA A 31 18.02 21.27 0.44
CA ALA A 31 18.54 22.59 0.20
C ALA A 31 17.37 23.51 -0.19
N GLU A 32 17.13 24.56 0.58
CA GLU A 32 16.19 25.60 0.17
C GLU A 32 16.63 26.17 -1.17
N LEU A 33 15.81 25.98 -2.21
CA LEU A 33 15.99 26.54 -3.54
C LEU A 33 15.59 28.03 -3.52
N VAL A 34 16.13 28.78 -2.56
CA VAL A 34 15.96 30.23 -2.52
C VAL A 34 17.05 30.85 -3.40
N ALA A 35 16.65 31.49 -4.48
CA ALA A 35 17.57 32.30 -5.25
C ALA A 35 18.07 33.45 -4.35
N PRO A 36 19.39 33.70 -4.25
CA PRO A 36 19.88 34.87 -3.53
C PRO A 36 19.27 36.11 -4.15
N GLU A 37 18.77 37.03 -3.33
CA GLU A 37 18.32 38.36 -3.78
C GLU A 37 19.46 38.99 -4.57
N ASN A 38 19.15 39.56 -5.75
CA ASN A 38 20.10 40.16 -6.65
C ASN A 38 20.94 41.25 -5.94
N GLY A 39 22.12 40.89 -5.50
CA GLY A 39 23.07 41.81 -4.84
C GLY A 39 24.49 41.29 -5.02
N ALA A 40 25.23 41.99 -5.89
CA ALA A 40 26.68 42.10 -6.08
C ALA A 40 27.56 40.83 -6.07
N PRO A 41 28.61 40.76 -6.91
CA PRO A 41 29.51 39.63 -6.96
C PRO A 41 30.43 39.63 -5.74
N GLU A 42 30.41 38.54 -4.98
CA GLU A 42 31.46 38.23 -3.99
C GLU A 42 32.69 37.70 -4.72
N ASP A 43 33.74 38.52 -4.71
CA ASP A 43 35.11 38.08 -5.00
C ASP A 43 35.81 37.71 -3.68
N ASP A 44 36.46 36.53 -3.74
CA ASP A 44 37.59 36.05 -2.91
C ASP A 44 37.39 35.46 -1.51
N ALA A 45 37.57 34.15 -1.49
CA ALA A 45 38.55 33.27 -0.77
C ALA A 45 38.70 33.30 0.77
N PRO A 46 39.12 32.16 1.36
CA PRO A 46 38.87 31.82 2.76
C PRO A 46 39.97 32.27 3.71
N GLY A 47 39.60 32.69 4.91
CA GLY A 47 40.61 32.91 5.94
C GLY A 47 40.14 33.46 7.26
N THR A 48 40.11 32.59 8.25
CA THR A 48 40.43 32.80 9.69
C THR A 48 39.51 33.66 10.56
N ALA A 49 39.03 33.00 11.60
CA ALA A 49 38.46 33.56 12.82
C ALA A 49 39.40 34.53 13.55
N ALA A 50 38.81 35.63 14.11
CA ALA A 50 39.11 36.11 15.48
C ALA A 50 38.27 37.33 15.87
N ARG A 51 37.55 37.19 16.91
CA ARG A 51 37.18 37.98 18.10
C ARG A 51 37.34 39.52 18.14
N LYS A 52 36.22 40.18 18.62
CA LYS A 52 36.08 41.22 19.65
C LYS A 52 36.53 42.67 19.29
N ASP A 53 35.83 43.68 19.54
CA ASP A 53 35.19 44.29 20.68
C ASP A 53 34.65 45.69 20.28
N ASP A 54 33.60 46.11 20.92
CA ASP A 54 33.06 47.43 21.24
C ASP A 54 33.70 48.72 20.64
N ASP A 55 32.91 49.62 20.06
CA ASP A 55 32.56 50.89 20.65
C ASP A 55 31.75 51.84 19.73
N ASP A 56 30.88 52.60 20.34
CA ASP A 56 30.06 53.69 19.89
C ASP A 56 30.74 54.74 19.01
N ASN A 57 30.09 55.20 17.98
CA ASN A 57 29.74 56.62 17.81
C ASN A 57 29.25 56.95 16.36
N ALA A 58 28.04 57.52 16.24
CA ALA A 58 27.59 58.15 15.02
C ALA A 58 28.20 59.56 14.89
N PRO A 59 28.31 60.22 13.71
CA PRO A 59 27.15 60.92 13.20
C PRO A 59 26.96 60.89 11.66
N ALA A 60 25.75 61.28 11.29
CA ALA A 60 25.20 61.44 9.97
C ALA A 60 26.00 62.37 9.01
N ALA A 61 25.92 62.05 7.72
CA ALA A 61 25.47 62.98 6.67
C ALA A 61 25.68 62.44 5.24
N SER A 62 24.62 62.59 4.49
CA SER A 62 24.43 63.00 3.11
C SER A 62 24.55 62.00 1.98
N GLU A 63 23.37 61.81 1.45
CA GLU A 63 22.93 61.45 0.11
C GLU A 63 23.93 61.64 -1.04
N THR A 64 24.09 60.56 -1.82
CA THR A 64 23.94 60.66 -3.29
C THR A 64 23.70 59.28 -3.84
N SER A 65 22.44 58.98 -4.15
CA SER A 65 22.04 57.80 -4.92
C SER A 65 22.39 58.01 -6.38
N THR A 66 23.40 57.33 -6.86
CA THR A 66 23.52 57.01 -8.28
C THR A 66 23.03 55.60 -8.50
N SER A 67 21.84 55.50 -9.07
CA SER A 67 21.30 54.24 -9.59
C SER A 67 22.14 53.81 -10.80
N GLU A 68 23.13 52.98 -10.57
CA GLU A 68 23.76 52.21 -11.65
C GLU A 68 22.82 51.09 -12.08
N SER A 69 22.33 51.16 -13.30
CA SER A 69 21.67 50.06 -13.99
C SER A 69 22.62 48.87 -14.04
N PRO A 70 22.17 47.62 -13.81
CA PRO A 70 23.04 46.45 -13.84
C PRO A 70 23.69 46.34 -15.24
N SER A 71 25.02 46.50 -15.29
CA SER A 71 25.81 46.30 -16.49
C SER A 71 25.66 44.86 -16.97
N SER A 72 25.41 44.66 -18.27
CA SER A 72 25.39 43.32 -18.88
C SER A 72 26.68 42.56 -18.54
N PRO A 73 26.62 41.27 -18.15
CA PRO A 73 27.79 40.51 -17.74
C PRO A 73 28.81 40.46 -18.89
N SER A 74 30.10 40.49 -18.55
CA SER A 74 31.15 40.30 -19.54
C SER A 74 31.11 38.90 -20.14
N ALA A 75 31.57 38.74 -21.38
CA ALA A 75 31.63 37.43 -22.03
C ALA A 75 32.47 36.41 -21.22
N GLU A 76 33.50 36.91 -20.52
CA GLU A 76 34.36 36.09 -19.67
C GLU A 76 33.63 35.62 -18.39
N GLN A 77 32.82 36.47 -17.78
CA GLN A 77 31.97 36.09 -16.62
C GLN A 77 30.93 35.03 -17.00
N VAL A 78 30.28 35.20 -18.16
CA VAL A 78 29.31 34.24 -18.68
C VAL A 78 29.97 32.87 -18.92
N GLU A 79 31.19 32.84 -19.50
CA GLU A 79 31.89 31.59 -19.77
C GLU A 79 32.35 30.91 -18.47
N ARG A 80 32.85 31.65 -17.49
CA ARG A 80 33.21 31.10 -16.16
C ARG A 80 31.99 30.50 -15.43
N SER A 81 30.85 31.19 -15.44
CA SER A 81 29.61 30.65 -14.85
C SER A 81 29.11 29.42 -15.58
N ARG A 82 29.31 29.35 -16.88
CA ARG A 82 28.97 28.18 -17.69
C ARG A 82 29.87 26.96 -17.35
N GLU A 83 31.16 27.17 -17.19
CA GLU A 83 32.11 26.13 -16.78
C GLU A 83 31.76 25.61 -15.40
N ARG A 84 31.47 26.48 -14.42
CA ARG A 84 30.98 26.09 -13.08
C ARG A 84 29.74 25.22 -13.13
N PHE A 85 28.75 25.57 -13.93
CA PHE A 85 27.52 24.77 -14.09
C PHE A 85 27.84 23.40 -14.69
N VAL A 86 28.67 23.33 -15.73
CA VAL A 86 29.02 22.06 -16.40
C VAL A 86 29.76 21.13 -15.46
N GLU A 87 30.69 21.68 -14.66
CA GLU A 87 31.44 20.94 -13.66
C GLU A 87 30.50 20.40 -12.57
N ALA A 88 29.68 21.24 -11.97
CA ALA A 88 28.73 20.83 -10.92
C ALA A 88 27.74 19.79 -11.42
N ALA A 89 27.12 20.00 -12.58
CA ALA A 89 26.19 19.03 -13.19
C ALA A 89 26.90 17.71 -13.54
N GLY A 90 28.15 17.77 -13.97
CA GLY A 90 29.00 16.60 -14.23
C GLY A 90 29.31 15.80 -12.97
N THR A 91 29.67 16.47 -11.88
CA THR A 91 29.94 15.86 -10.57
C THR A 91 28.70 15.16 -10.02
N VAL A 92 27.55 15.85 -10.03
CA VAL A 92 26.27 15.26 -9.59
C VAL A 92 25.91 14.05 -10.44
N SER A 93 26.05 14.15 -11.77
CA SER A 93 25.79 13.02 -12.65
C SER A 93 26.66 11.80 -12.35
N GLN A 94 27.96 12.02 -12.11
CA GLN A 94 28.87 10.92 -11.78
C GLN A 94 28.51 10.25 -10.47
N ARG A 95 28.18 11.01 -9.43
CA ARG A 95 27.71 10.46 -8.15
C ARG A 95 26.43 9.63 -8.29
N LEU A 96 25.50 10.09 -9.13
CA LEU A 96 24.29 9.34 -9.42
C LEU A 96 24.57 8.04 -10.20
N ASP A 97 25.50 8.06 -11.17
CA ASP A 97 25.95 6.86 -11.88
C ASP A 97 26.64 5.86 -10.93
N ASP A 98 27.49 6.34 -10.01
CA ASP A 98 28.19 5.49 -9.03
C ASP A 98 27.18 4.83 -8.06
N ARG A 99 26.17 5.58 -7.61
CA ARG A 99 25.07 5.03 -6.79
C ARG A 99 24.22 4.04 -7.58
N ALA A 100 23.92 4.31 -8.84
CA ALA A 100 23.18 3.39 -9.72
C ALA A 100 23.93 2.05 -9.88
N ALA A 101 25.25 2.10 -9.99
CA ALA A 101 26.09 0.89 -10.10
C ALA A 101 26.13 0.06 -8.80
N ALA A 102 25.92 0.71 -7.64
CA ALA A 102 25.86 0.04 -6.34
C ALA A 102 24.46 -0.46 -5.97
N ALA A 103 23.42 0.07 -6.60
CA ALA A 103 22.02 -0.28 -6.37
C ALA A 103 21.56 -1.44 -7.28
N SER A 104 20.39 -2.01 -7.00
CA SER A 104 19.75 -3.06 -7.81
C SER A 104 18.27 -2.76 -8.05
N GLY A 105 17.68 -3.39 -9.08
CA GLY A 105 16.26 -3.26 -9.39
C GLY A 105 15.85 -1.86 -9.88
N ALA A 106 14.61 -1.46 -9.59
CA ALA A 106 14.03 -0.19 -10.06
C ALA A 106 14.81 1.05 -9.58
N GLY A 107 15.42 0.99 -8.39
CA GLY A 107 16.24 2.08 -7.85
C GLY A 107 17.45 2.40 -8.71
N ALA A 108 18.13 1.39 -9.23
CA ALA A 108 19.28 1.56 -10.13
C ALA A 108 18.89 2.23 -11.46
N GLU A 109 17.73 1.86 -12.03
CA GLU A 109 17.23 2.44 -13.29
C GLU A 109 16.87 3.92 -13.10
N ILE A 110 16.28 4.30 -11.97
CA ILE A 110 15.91 5.67 -11.64
C ILE A 110 17.15 6.54 -11.46
N LEU A 111 18.15 6.06 -10.69
CA LEU A 111 19.41 6.78 -10.50
C LEU A 111 20.14 7.02 -11.82
N ALA A 112 20.20 6.01 -12.69
CA ALA A 112 20.78 6.13 -14.02
C ALA A 112 20.01 7.14 -14.90
N ALA A 113 18.68 7.18 -14.80
CA ALA A 113 17.87 8.14 -15.52
C ALA A 113 18.13 9.58 -15.02
N ASN A 114 18.27 9.80 -13.71
CA ASN A 114 18.59 11.10 -13.12
C ASN A 114 20.02 11.55 -13.47
N ALA A 115 20.97 10.62 -13.54
CA ALA A 115 22.32 10.91 -14.03
C ALA A 115 22.33 11.41 -15.48
N ILE A 116 21.48 10.84 -16.34
CA ILE A 116 21.30 11.29 -17.72
C ILE A 116 20.64 12.67 -17.74
N LEU A 117 19.66 12.93 -16.87
CA LEU A 117 18.94 14.18 -16.78
C LEU A 117 19.88 15.33 -16.35
N ALA A 118 20.80 15.10 -15.42
CA ALA A 118 21.82 16.05 -15.01
C ALA A 118 22.73 16.51 -16.17
N ARG A 119 22.91 15.68 -17.18
CA ARG A 119 23.71 15.96 -18.41
C ARG A 119 22.85 16.37 -19.60
N ASP A 120 21.56 16.67 -19.39
CA ASP A 120 20.66 17.01 -20.50
C ASP A 120 21.07 18.31 -21.18
N ARG A 121 21.29 18.25 -22.50
CA ARG A 121 21.73 19.38 -23.31
C ARG A 121 20.68 20.47 -23.44
N GLY A 122 19.40 20.12 -23.40
CA GLY A 122 18.28 21.06 -23.47
C GLY A 122 18.22 21.92 -22.21
N TRP A 123 18.29 21.25 -21.04
CA TRP A 123 18.34 21.92 -19.74
C TRP A 123 19.57 22.84 -19.62
N ALA A 124 20.76 22.34 -19.91
CA ALA A 124 21.99 23.14 -19.93
C ALA A 124 21.88 24.37 -20.86
N LYS A 125 21.29 24.21 -22.05
CA LYS A 125 21.08 25.35 -22.97
C LYS A 125 20.13 26.39 -22.40
N ALA A 126 19.13 26.01 -21.62
CA ALA A 126 18.23 26.94 -20.95
C ALA A 126 18.97 27.71 -19.84
N VAL A 127 19.78 27.04 -19.02
CA VAL A 127 20.67 27.70 -18.04
C VAL A 127 21.58 28.71 -18.72
N PHE A 128 22.28 28.34 -19.79
CA PHE A 128 23.17 29.26 -20.53
C PHE A 128 22.44 30.45 -21.12
N LYS A 129 21.17 30.33 -21.45
CA LYS A 129 20.34 31.46 -21.90
C LYS A 129 20.07 32.45 -20.75
N GLY A 130 19.87 31.94 -19.51
CA GLY A 130 19.73 32.77 -18.30
C GLY A 130 21.01 33.54 -17.97
N LEU A 131 22.17 32.84 -18.01
CA LEU A 131 23.49 33.47 -17.79
C LEU A 131 23.76 34.65 -18.75
N LYS A 132 23.40 34.50 -20.03
CA LYS A 132 23.51 35.58 -21.02
C LYS A 132 22.61 36.76 -20.74
N LYS A 133 21.58 36.62 -19.92
CA LYS A 133 20.67 37.67 -19.48
C LYS A 133 21.14 38.34 -18.17
N GLY A 134 22.27 37.92 -17.61
CA GLY A 134 22.84 38.47 -16.39
C GLY A 134 22.35 37.79 -15.10
N GLN A 135 21.72 36.62 -15.18
CA GLN A 135 21.37 35.87 -14.00
C GLN A 135 22.61 35.22 -13.38
N SER A 136 22.63 35.01 -12.06
CA SER A 136 23.62 34.14 -11.41
C SER A 136 23.47 32.70 -11.91
N VAL A 137 24.49 31.87 -11.72
CA VAL A 137 24.43 30.45 -12.16
C VAL A 137 23.35 29.68 -11.42
N GLU A 138 23.14 29.98 -10.15
CA GLU A 138 22.10 29.38 -9.32
C GLU A 138 20.70 29.80 -9.79
N ALA A 139 20.45 31.11 -9.97
CA ALA A 139 19.17 31.62 -10.44
C ALA A 139 18.84 31.10 -11.85
N ALA A 140 19.81 31.07 -12.75
CA ALA A 140 19.64 30.54 -14.10
C ALA A 140 19.31 29.04 -14.09
N THR A 141 19.89 28.27 -13.16
CA THR A 141 19.63 26.84 -13.00
C THR A 141 18.21 26.58 -12.47
N ILE A 142 17.78 27.33 -11.45
CA ILE A 142 16.42 27.23 -10.88
C ILE A 142 15.38 27.62 -11.95
N ASP A 143 15.55 28.76 -12.62
CA ASP A 143 14.63 29.22 -13.65
C ASP A 143 14.51 28.23 -14.83
N ALA A 144 15.62 27.66 -15.28
CA ALA A 144 15.61 26.65 -16.32
C ALA A 144 14.84 25.42 -15.90
N THR A 145 15.02 24.97 -14.65
CA THR A 145 14.30 23.81 -14.07
C THR A 145 12.80 24.05 -14.04
N GLU A 146 12.35 25.21 -13.55
CA GLU A 146 10.92 25.52 -13.49
C GLU A 146 10.30 25.71 -14.89
N GLN A 147 11.07 26.23 -15.89
CA GLN A 147 10.61 26.29 -17.27
C GLN A 147 10.36 24.87 -17.85
N PHE A 148 11.26 23.94 -17.60
CA PHE A 148 11.10 22.55 -18.03
C PHE A 148 9.99 21.83 -17.26
N ALA A 149 9.88 22.06 -15.95
CA ALA A 149 8.78 21.53 -15.13
C ALA A 149 7.42 21.98 -15.65
N ALA A 150 7.27 23.27 -15.96
CA ALA A 150 6.05 23.82 -16.54
C ALA A 150 5.74 23.25 -17.94
N MET A 151 6.77 22.97 -18.74
CA MET A 151 6.61 22.31 -20.04
C MET A 151 6.14 20.86 -19.87
N PHE A 152 6.75 20.09 -18.97
CA PHE A 152 6.38 18.70 -18.68
C PHE A 152 4.96 18.59 -18.12
N ALA A 153 4.56 19.52 -17.25
CA ALA A 153 3.19 19.59 -16.73
C ALA A 153 2.15 19.78 -17.84
N LYS A 154 2.45 20.59 -18.87
CA LYS A 154 1.57 20.80 -20.02
C LYS A 154 1.45 19.57 -20.94
N ILE A 155 2.52 18.79 -21.06
CA ILE A 155 2.53 17.58 -21.89
C ILE A 155 1.73 16.47 -21.20
N GLY A 156 1.78 16.39 -19.86
CA GLY A 156 1.06 15.40 -19.06
C GLY A 156 1.63 13.98 -19.19
N GLY A 157 0.92 12.99 -18.61
CA GLY A 157 1.31 11.59 -18.66
C GLY A 157 2.69 11.34 -18.01
N ARG A 158 3.47 10.43 -18.58
CA ARG A 158 4.83 10.06 -18.09
C ARG A 158 5.81 11.24 -17.99
N GLN A 159 5.57 12.34 -18.72
CA GLN A 159 6.45 13.52 -18.64
C GLN A 159 6.18 14.34 -17.37
N ALA A 160 4.95 14.31 -16.84
CA ALA A 160 4.64 14.96 -15.57
C ALA A 160 5.35 14.28 -14.38
N GLU A 161 5.57 12.96 -14.43
CA GLU A 161 6.31 12.21 -13.42
C GLU A 161 7.79 12.65 -13.32
N ARG A 162 8.39 13.11 -14.43
CA ARG A 162 9.77 13.60 -14.48
C ARG A 162 10.00 14.98 -13.85
N ILE A 163 8.95 15.67 -13.44
CA ILE A 163 9.09 16.99 -12.79
C ILE A 163 9.83 16.85 -11.47
N THR A 164 9.49 15.83 -10.69
CA THR A 164 10.15 15.54 -9.41
C THR A 164 11.62 15.19 -9.61
N ASP A 165 11.92 14.35 -10.59
CA ASP A 165 13.30 13.97 -10.93
C ASP A 165 14.15 15.18 -11.33
N LEU A 166 13.60 16.08 -12.15
CA LEU A 166 14.31 17.28 -12.58
C LEU A 166 14.57 18.25 -11.42
N ARG A 167 13.62 18.41 -10.51
CA ARG A 167 13.78 19.22 -9.31
C ARG A 167 14.79 18.61 -8.35
N ASP A 168 14.82 17.29 -8.21
CA ASP A 168 15.84 16.58 -7.43
C ASP A 168 17.24 16.84 -7.98
N VAL A 169 17.44 16.67 -9.29
CA VAL A 169 18.73 16.97 -9.94
C VAL A 169 19.14 18.44 -9.70
N CYS A 170 18.20 19.39 -9.85
CA CYS A 170 18.46 20.80 -9.54
C CYS A 170 18.85 20.99 -8.07
N GLY A 171 18.12 20.35 -7.14
CA GLY A 171 18.39 20.38 -5.70
C GLY A 171 19.77 19.85 -5.30
N ARG A 172 20.40 19.01 -6.13
CA ARG A 172 21.78 18.51 -5.95
C ARG A 172 22.82 19.43 -6.62
N VAL A 173 22.49 19.98 -7.79
CA VAL A 173 23.41 20.87 -8.53
C VAL A 173 23.58 22.22 -7.82
N ILE A 174 22.55 22.77 -7.19
CA ILE A 174 22.66 24.05 -6.47
C ILE A 174 23.62 24.00 -5.28
N PRO A 175 23.54 23.02 -4.34
CA PRO A 175 24.55 22.87 -3.28
C PRO A 175 25.96 22.67 -3.82
N GLU A 176 26.13 21.84 -4.86
CA GLU A 176 27.44 21.63 -5.50
C GLU A 176 28.03 22.95 -6.04
N LEU A 177 27.21 23.80 -6.68
CA LEU A 177 27.61 25.12 -7.12
C LEU A 177 28.03 26.04 -5.98
N ARG A 178 27.48 25.85 -4.78
CA ARG A 178 27.78 26.63 -3.57
C ARG A 178 28.89 25.99 -2.71
N GLY A 179 29.44 24.83 -3.08
CA GLY A 179 30.41 24.09 -2.28
C GLY A 179 29.83 23.56 -0.96
N LEU A 180 28.50 23.34 -0.92
CA LEU A 180 27.79 22.77 0.21
C LEU A 180 27.70 21.23 0.07
N PRO A 181 27.55 20.49 1.18
CA PRO A 181 27.28 19.06 1.12
C PRO A 181 26.05 18.75 0.28
N GLU A 182 26.07 17.63 -0.44
CA GLU A 182 24.92 17.15 -1.19
C GLU A 182 23.76 16.85 -0.23
N PRO A 183 22.54 17.34 -0.51
CA PRO A 183 21.37 16.96 0.27
C PRO A 183 21.11 15.47 0.08
N GLY A 184 20.67 14.82 1.14
CA GLY A 184 20.43 13.38 1.13
C GLY A 184 19.94 12.91 2.50
N ILE A 185 19.82 11.59 2.64
CA ILE A 185 19.47 10.97 3.91
C ILE A 185 20.59 11.27 4.91
N PRO A 186 20.24 11.82 6.10
CA PRO A 186 21.22 12.06 7.14
C PRO A 186 21.89 10.73 7.57
N ASP A 187 23.16 10.79 7.96
CA ASP A 187 23.80 9.66 8.59
C ASP A 187 23.12 9.36 9.94
N PHE A 188 22.68 8.13 10.09
CA PHE A 188 22.10 7.66 11.35
C PHE A 188 23.23 7.08 12.22
N ASP A 189 23.54 7.76 13.32
CA ASP A 189 24.45 7.23 14.36
C ASP A 189 23.80 6.06 15.10
N GLU A 190 22.47 6.16 15.33
CA GLU A 190 21.61 5.12 15.90
C GLU A 190 20.39 4.91 14.99
N PRO A 191 19.82 3.68 14.93
CA PRO A 191 18.63 3.43 14.14
C PRO A 191 17.47 4.36 14.50
N GLY A 192 16.82 4.96 13.50
CA GLY A 192 15.80 5.99 13.72
C GLY A 192 14.73 6.04 12.64
N ILE A 193 13.89 7.05 12.72
CA ILE A 193 12.77 7.29 11.81
C ILE A 193 13.13 8.42 10.85
N LEU A 194 13.00 8.16 9.56
CA LEU A 194 13.25 9.13 8.52
C LEU A 194 11.99 9.97 8.26
N LEU A 195 12.12 11.29 8.43
CA LEU A 195 11.07 12.25 8.11
C LEU A 195 11.46 13.05 6.87
N ALA A 196 10.51 13.28 5.97
CA ALA A 196 10.71 14.07 4.78
C ALA A 196 9.42 14.78 4.35
N ASP A 197 9.53 15.88 3.62
CA ASP A 197 8.39 16.45 2.90
C ASP A 197 7.92 15.47 1.83
N ASP A 198 8.86 14.99 1.00
CA ASP A 198 8.74 13.92 0.01
C ASP A 198 10.14 13.39 -0.27
N LEU A 199 10.32 12.11 -0.54
CA LEU A 199 11.62 11.52 -0.84
C LEU A 199 11.81 11.41 -2.35
N ALA A 200 12.92 11.94 -2.83
CA ALA A 200 13.31 11.72 -4.21
C ALA A 200 13.77 10.26 -4.42
N PRO A 201 13.55 9.70 -5.61
CA PRO A 201 13.98 8.33 -5.93
C PRO A 201 15.47 8.07 -5.68
N ALA A 202 16.30 9.09 -5.91
CA ALA A 202 17.74 9.02 -5.68
C ALA A 202 18.12 8.95 -4.19
N ASP A 203 17.28 9.48 -3.29
CA ASP A 203 17.51 9.41 -1.85
C ASP A 203 17.16 8.03 -1.31
N THR A 204 16.12 7.41 -1.85
CA THR A 204 15.63 6.11 -1.40
C THR A 204 16.49 4.92 -1.84
N ALA A 205 17.26 5.05 -2.92
CA ALA A 205 18.09 3.97 -3.47
C ALA A 205 19.26 3.53 -2.56
N GLY A 206 19.61 4.34 -1.56
CA GLY A 206 20.68 4.04 -0.60
C GLY A 206 20.18 3.73 0.81
N LEU A 207 18.88 3.50 1.01
CA LEU A 207 18.29 3.21 2.31
C LEU A 207 18.81 1.89 2.89
N ASP A 208 19.34 1.97 4.11
CA ASP A 208 19.73 0.81 4.91
C ASP A 208 18.65 0.52 5.95
N SER A 209 17.93 -0.59 5.77
CA SER A 209 16.84 -1.01 6.68
C SER A 209 17.32 -1.37 8.08
N SER A 210 18.63 -1.54 8.29
CA SER A 210 19.18 -1.72 9.63
C SER A 210 19.27 -0.39 10.40
N LYS A 211 19.28 0.75 9.70
CA LYS A 211 19.41 2.09 10.26
C LYS A 211 18.09 2.88 10.20
N VAL A 212 17.31 2.70 9.11
CA VAL A 212 16.02 3.37 8.92
C VAL A 212 14.92 2.42 9.36
N LEU A 213 14.36 2.65 10.54
CA LEU A 213 13.33 1.81 11.15
C LEU A 213 11.93 2.10 10.60
N GLY A 214 11.68 3.34 10.15
CA GLY A 214 10.41 3.80 9.62
C GLY A 214 10.59 5.02 8.74
N ILE A 215 9.64 5.25 7.82
CA ILE A 215 9.62 6.40 6.90
C ILE A 215 8.29 7.12 7.02
N VAL A 216 8.34 8.45 7.19
CA VAL A 216 7.15 9.31 7.18
C VAL A 216 7.36 10.46 6.22
N CYS A 217 6.40 10.67 5.29
CA CYS A 217 6.40 11.79 4.37
C CYS A 217 5.18 12.69 4.56
N GLU A 218 5.37 14.01 4.54
CA GLU A 218 4.28 14.98 4.60
C GLU A 218 3.43 14.93 3.32
N PHE A 219 4.08 14.74 2.16
CA PHE A 219 3.43 14.58 0.87
C PHE A 219 3.64 13.15 0.34
N GLY A 220 3.04 12.87 -0.81
CA GLY A 220 3.17 11.59 -1.50
C GLY A 220 1.85 10.82 -1.59
N GLY A 221 1.72 10.08 -2.68
CA GLY A 221 0.55 9.24 -2.95
C GLY A 221 0.81 7.76 -2.71
N PRO A 222 -0.23 6.91 -2.84
CA PRO A 222 -0.14 5.47 -2.59
C PRO A 222 0.80 4.71 -3.53
N THR A 223 1.15 5.31 -4.65
CA THR A 223 2.04 4.75 -5.67
C THR A 223 3.37 5.50 -5.78
N SER A 224 3.71 6.32 -4.78
CA SER A 224 4.99 7.03 -4.77
C SER A 224 6.18 6.06 -4.73
N HIS A 225 7.32 6.48 -5.27
CA HIS A 225 8.56 5.70 -5.23
C HIS A 225 8.97 5.34 -3.80
N THR A 226 8.76 6.25 -2.86
CA THR A 226 9.00 6.02 -1.43
C THR A 226 8.25 4.80 -0.90
N VAL A 227 6.96 4.68 -1.24
CA VAL A 227 6.12 3.54 -0.80
C VAL A 227 6.59 2.24 -1.43
N ILE A 228 6.98 2.26 -2.71
CA ILE A 228 7.47 1.07 -3.41
C ILE A 228 8.74 0.56 -2.74
N ILE A 229 9.73 1.44 -2.51
CA ILE A 229 11.01 1.06 -1.91
C ILE A 229 10.86 0.68 -0.44
N ALA A 230 10.05 1.41 0.34
CA ALA A 230 9.76 1.04 1.72
C ALA A 230 9.16 -0.36 1.81
N ARG A 231 8.28 -0.73 0.86
CA ARG A 231 7.68 -2.06 0.78
C ARG A 231 8.72 -3.13 0.45
N ASP A 232 9.60 -2.87 -0.52
CA ASP A 232 10.66 -3.81 -0.93
C ASP A 232 11.66 -4.06 0.21
N LEU A 233 11.91 -3.04 1.03
CA LEU A 233 12.79 -3.12 2.20
C LEU A 233 12.09 -3.58 3.49
N GLY A 234 10.75 -3.72 3.48
CA GLY A 234 9.97 -4.07 4.66
C GLY A 234 9.97 -3.00 5.76
N ILE A 235 10.19 -1.72 5.39
CA ILE A 235 10.23 -0.60 6.34
C ILE A 235 8.82 -0.01 6.49
N PRO A 236 8.26 0.09 7.73
CA PRO A 236 6.98 0.77 7.97
C PRO A 236 6.94 2.17 7.37
N CYS A 237 5.88 2.49 6.62
CA CYS A 237 5.81 3.74 5.86
C CYS A 237 4.44 4.41 5.96
N VAL A 238 4.46 5.71 6.24
CA VAL A 238 3.30 6.60 6.24
C VAL A 238 3.56 7.75 5.28
N VAL A 239 2.59 8.09 4.42
CA VAL A 239 2.65 9.24 3.51
C VAL A 239 1.42 10.13 3.66
N GLY A 240 1.53 11.40 3.23
CA GLY A 240 0.43 12.35 3.38
C GLY A 240 0.17 12.72 4.84
N ALA A 241 1.20 12.74 5.68
CA ALA A 241 1.13 13.07 7.10
C ALA A 241 1.09 14.60 7.29
N SER A 242 -0.09 15.21 7.14
CA SER A 242 -0.26 16.65 7.28
C SER A 242 0.12 17.14 8.67
N GLY A 243 0.99 18.16 8.74
CA GLY A 243 1.50 18.72 9.99
C GLY A 243 2.76 18.00 10.51
N LEU A 244 3.39 17.17 9.69
CA LEU A 244 4.65 16.50 10.02
C LEU A 244 5.76 17.50 10.37
N SER A 245 5.73 18.67 9.75
CA SER A 245 6.67 19.80 10.02
C SER A 245 6.68 20.27 11.50
N ALA A 246 5.70 19.88 12.32
CA ALA A 246 5.69 20.16 13.75
C ALA A 246 6.60 19.20 14.56
N VAL A 247 7.09 18.11 13.95
CA VAL A 247 8.01 17.17 14.60
C VAL A 247 9.43 17.72 14.54
N GLU A 248 10.03 17.96 15.68
CA GLU A 248 11.42 18.44 15.77
C GLU A 248 12.41 17.31 15.39
N ASP A 249 13.53 17.69 14.75
CA ASP A 249 14.64 16.76 14.51
C ASP A 249 15.21 16.31 15.87
N GLY A 250 15.33 15.00 16.06
CA GLY A 250 15.75 14.41 17.32
C GLY A 250 14.62 14.03 18.28
N ALA A 251 13.37 14.36 17.99
CA ALA A 251 12.22 13.91 18.77
C ALA A 251 12.03 12.38 18.67
N HIS A 252 11.51 11.74 19.71
CA HIS A 252 11.13 10.33 19.65
C HIS A 252 9.72 10.19 19.05
N VAL A 253 9.58 9.28 18.09
CA VAL A 253 8.29 9.03 17.43
C VAL A 253 8.00 7.54 17.33
N LEU A 254 6.72 7.18 17.50
CA LEU A 254 6.19 5.86 17.18
C LEU A 254 5.36 5.97 15.92
N VAL A 255 5.76 5.26 14.90
CA VAL A 255 5.11 5.22 13.59
C VAL A 255 4.36 3.91 13.43
N ASN A 256 3.07 3.98 13.12
CA ASN A 256 2.27 2.84 12.74
C ASN A 256 1.96 2.90 11.24
N GLY A 257 2.67 2.10 10.46
CA GLY A 257 2.56 2.06 9.00
C GLY A 257 1.27 1.39 8.49
N GLU A 258 0.48 0.74 9.35
CA GLU A 258 -0.82 0.17 9.02
C GLU A 258 -1.94 1.19 9.20
N THR A 259 -2.01 1.85 10.36
CA THR A 259 -3.06 2.84 10.66
C THR A 259 -2.76 4.23 10.13
N GLY A 260 -1.48 4.51 9.82
CA GLY A 260 -1.02 5.83 9.41
C GLY A 260 -0.87 6.83 10.57
N THR A 261 -0.75 6.35 11.81
CA THR A 261 -0.57 7.21 12.99
C THR A 261 0.89 7.43 13.33
N ILE A 262 1.23 8.65 13.72
CA ILE A 262 2.55 9.04 14.21
C ILE A 262 2.34 9.68 15.59
N GLU A 263 2.81 9.02 16.65
CA GLU A 263 2.78 9.55 18.00
C GLU A 263 4.11 10.23 18.31
N ILE A 264 4.04 11.49 18.75
CA ILE A 264 5.21 12.31 19.11
C ILE A 264 5.43 12.18 20.62
N GLU A 265 6.67 11.88 21.02
CA GLU A 265 7.08 11.67 22.42
C GLU A 265 6.14 10.70 23.15
N PRO A 266 5.92 9.47 22.61
CA PRO A 266 5.11 8.45 23.29
C PRO A 266 5.80 7.97 24.57
N ASP A 267 5.11 7.17 25.40
CA ASP A 267 5.77 6.44 26.47
C ASP A 267 6.87 5.53 25.88
N ALA A 268 8.12 5.84 26.19
CA ALA A 268 9.28 5.21 25.56
C ALA A 268 9.34 3.69 25.82
N GLN A 269 8.92 3.23 27.01
CA GLN A 269 8.95 1.82 27.35
C GLN A 269 7.87 1.05 26.58
N ALA A 270 6.65 1.56 26.56
CA ALA A 270 5.53 0.95 25.84
C ALA A 270 5.78 0.95 24.31
N ALA A 271 6.22 2.07 23.75
CA ALA A 271 6.51 2.20 22.32
C ALA A 271 7.66 1.29 21.86
N SER A 272 8.73 1.21 22.64
CA SER A 272 9.86 0.32 22.35
C SER A 272 9.45 -1.15 22.42
N ALA A 273 8.65 -1.54 23.42
CA ALA A 273 8.16 -2.91 23.55
C ALA A 273 7.23 -3.28 22.39
N ALA A 274 6.30 -2.40 22.02
CA ALA A 274 5.40 -2.62 20.89
C ALA A 274 6.15 -2.77 19.56
N ALA A 275 7.13 -1.89 19.29
CA ALA A 275 7.94 -1.96 18.08
C ALA A 275 8.84 -3.21 18.05
N ALA A 276 9.35 -3.66 19.20
CA ALA A 276 10.14 -4.89 19.30
C ALA A 276 9.28 -6.14 19.05
N SER A 277 8.07 -6.20 19.60
CA SER A 277 7.10 -7.29 19.37
C SER A 277 6.72 -7.38 17.90
N ASP A 278 6.38 -6.24 17.27
CA ASP A 278 6.06 -6.18 15.85
C ASP A 278 7.24 -6.66 14.97
N ARG A 279 8.47 -6.27 15.32
CA ARG A 279 9.66 -6.73 14.59
C ARG A 279 9.85 -8.25 14.71
N GLN A 280 9.66 -8.82 15.90
CA GLN A 280 9.72 -10.27 16.11
C GLN A 280 8.69 -11.02 15.26
N LEU A 281 7.46 -10.49 15.16
CA LEU A 281 6.43 -11.03 14.28
C LEU A 281 6.84 -10.98 12.81
N ARG A 282 7.45 -9.88 12.36
CA ARG A 282 7.96 -9.76 10.98
C ARG A 282 9.13 -10.71 10.70
N ASP A 283 10.05 -10.86 11.64
CA ASP A 283 11.16 -11.81 11.53
C ASP A 283 10.66 -13.25 11.48
N ALA A 284 9.70 -13.61 12.34
CA ALA A 284 9.03 -14.91 12.33
C ALA A 284 8.29 -15.14 11.01
N ALA A 285 7.59 -14.11 10.49
CA ALA A 285 6.91 -14.17 9.21
C ALA A 285 7.88 -14.42 8.06
N SER A 286 9.03 -13.75 8.05
CA SER A 286 10.04 -13.92 7.00
C SER A 286 10.67 -15.33 6.99
N ALA A 287 10.71 -15.99 8.15
CA ALA A 287 11.23 -17.34 8.31
C ALA A 287 10.18 -18.43 7.99
N TRP A 288 8.88 -18.08 7.97
CA TRP A 288 7.82 -19.06 7.75
C TRP A 288 7.63 -19.36 6.26
N THR A 289 7.66 -20.66 5.91
CA THR A 289 7.58 -21.13 4.51
C THR A 289 6.39 -22.07 4.24
N GLY A 290 5.48 -22.23 5.20
CA GLY A 290 4.32 -23.15 5.09
C GLY A 290 4.69 -24.63 5.29
N PRO A 291 3.76 -25.55 5.14
CA PRO A 291 2.31 -25.31 5.09
C PRO A 291 1.74 -24.76 6.40
N ALA A 292 0.56 -24.13 6.36
CA ALA A 292 -0.05 -23.61 7.57
C ALA A 292 -0.67 -24.73 8.42
N ALA A 293 -0.27 -24.75 9.69
CA ALA A 293 -0.85 -25.59 10.71
C ALA A 293 -0.74 -24.90 12.07
N LEU A 294 -1.66 -25.22 12.98
CA LEU A 294 -1.57 -24.78 14.37
C LEU A 294 -0.50 -25.58 15.13
N ALA A 295 -0.08 -25.10 16.29
CA ALA A 295 0.94 -25.72 17.13
C ALA A 295 0.60 -27.18 17.54
N ASP A 296 -0.67 -27.52 17.61
CA ASP A 296 -1.16 -28.89 17.88
C ASP A 296 -1.26 -29.77 16.63
N GLY A 297 -0.78 -29.28 15.48
CA GLY A 297 -0.81 -29.99 14.19
C GLY A 297 -2.14 -29.92 13.45
N HIS A 298 -3.11 -29.11 13.92
CA HIS A 298 -4.36 -28.92 13.19
C HIS A 298 -4.08 -28.18 11.86
N PRO A 299 -4.41 -28.77 10.69
CA PRO A 299 -4.11 -28.17 9.40
C PRO A 299 -5.04 -26.98 9.15
N VAL A 300 -4.50 -25.91 8.54
CA VAL A 300 -5.24 -24.72 8.14
C VAL A 300 -5.05 -24.49 6.64
N ASP A 301 -6.15 -24.36 5.89
CA ASP A 301 -6.09 -23.93 4.50
C ASP A 301 -5.78 -22.41 4.47
N LEU A 302 -4.52 -22.03 4.38
CA LEU A 302 -4.10 -20.66 4.19
C LEU A 302 -3.86 -20.39 2.70
N LEU A 303 -4.72 -19.56 2.11
CA LEU A 303 -4.90 -19.39 0.67
C LEU A 303 -4.63 -17.95 0.25
N ALA A 304 -4.26 -17.74 -1.02
CA ALA A 304 -4.03 -16.41 -1.57
C ALA A 304 -5.29 -15.77 -2.16
N ASN A 305 -5.39 -14.43 -2.06
CA ASN A 305 -6.29 -13.59 -2.84
C ASN A 305 -5.51 -13.06 -4.05
N VAL A 306 -6.00 -13.32 -5.27
CA VAL A 306 -5.35 -12.89 -6.51
C VAL A 306 -6.32 -12.21 -7.46
N LYS A 307 -5.79 -11.42 -8.40
CA LYS A 307 -6.58 -10.68 -9.40
C LYS A 307 -6.26 -11.07 -10.85
N ASP A 308 -5.13 -11.76 -11.07
CA ASP A 308 -4.65 -12.14 -12.39
C ASP A 308 -3.70 -13.35 -12.34
N GLY A 309 -3.22 -13.77 -13.50
CA GLY A 309 -2.31 -14.90 -13.65
C GLY A 309 -0.92 -14.66 -13.10
N ASP A 310 -0.44 -13.42 -13.13
CA ASP A 310 0.89 -13.07 -12.60
C ASP A 310 0.88 -13.15 -11.08
N GLY A 311 -0.12 -12.58 -10.42
CA GLY A 311 -0.32 -12.72 -8.98
C GLY A 311 -0.56 -14.18 -8.54
N ALA A 312 -1.17 -15.00 -9.39
CA ALA A 312 -1.32 -16.43 -9.12
C ALA A 312 0.03 -17.17 -9.19
N GLN A 313 0.90 -16.84 -10.14
CA GLN A 313 2.25 -17.40 -10.25
C GLN A 313 3.14 -16.97 -9.07
N GLU A 314 3.07 -15.70 -8.66
CA GLU A 314 3.76 -15.21 -7.49
C GLU A 314 3.32 -15.96 -6.23
N ALA A 315 2.01 -16.10 -6.01
CA ALA A 315 1.46 -16.85 -4.88
C ALA A 315 1.89 -18.33 -4.88
N ALA A 316 1.99 -18.96 -6.07
CA ALA A 316 2.45 -20.34 -6.21
C ALA A 316 3.95 -20.51 -5.93
N GLY A 317 4.75 -19.47 -6.11
CA GLY A 317 6.15 -19.43 -5.70
C GLY A 317 6.36 -19.23 -4.20
N GLY A 318 5.31 -18.86 -3.47
CA GLY A 318 5.29 -18.60 -2.04
C GLY A 318 4.64 -19.72 -1.23
N PRO A 319 4.29 -19.45 0.04
CA PRO A 319 3.75 -20.43 0.97
C PRO A 319 2.23 -20.64 0.87
N ALA A 320 1.57 -20.16 -0.18
CA ALA A 320 0.13 -20.30 -0.37
C ALA A 320 -0.27 -21.77 -0.59
N GLY A 321 -1.25 -22.26 0.15
CA GLY A 321 -1.83 -23.59 -0.05
C GLY A 321 -2.76 -23.69 -1.27
N GLY A 322 -3.01 -22.59 -1.97
CA GLY A 322 -3.92 -22.46 -3.10
C GLY A 322 -4.45 -21.04 -3.23
N ILE A 323 -5.57 -20.90 -3.96
CA ILE A 323 -6.26 -19.60 -4.14
C ILE A 323 -7.66 -19.71 -3.52
N GLY A 324 -7.94 -18.88 -2.52
CA GLY A 324 -9.25 -18.81 -1.87
C GLY A 324 -10.16 -17.73 -2.46
N LEU A 325 -9.57 -16.76 -3.17
CA LEU A 325 -10.32 -15.74 -3.91
C LEU A 325 -9.55 -15.30 -5.16
N PHE A 326 -10.01 -15.72 -6.31
CA PHE A 326 -9.65 -15.10 -7.57
C PHE A 326 -10.72 -14.08 -7.96
N ARG A 327 -10.34 -12.79 -7.99
CA ARG A 327 -11.20 -11.67 -8.38
C ARG A 327 -11.18 -11.52 -9.89
N THR A 328 -12.33 -11.67 -10.56
CA THR A 328 -12.41 -11.69 -12.03
C THR A 328 -12.70 -10.33 -12.67
N GLU A 329 -12.91 -9.29 -11.88
CA GLU A 329 -13.32 -7.96 -12.33
C GLU A 329 -12.36 -7.36 -13.37
N MET A 330 -11.04 -7.62 -13.22
CA MET A 330 -10.01 -7.10 -14.14
C MET A 330 -10.18 -7.60 -15.59
N ALA A 331 -10.84 -8.74 -15.79
CA ALA A 331 -11.13 -9.25 -17.13
C ALA A 331 -12.20 -8.41 -17.85
N PHE A 332 -13.05 -7.70 -17.11
CA PHE A 332 -14.23 -6.99 -17.61
C PHE A 332 -14.07 -5.45 -17.55
N LEU A 333 -13.40 -4.94 -16.52
CA LEU A 333 -13.22 -3.50 -16.32
C LEU A 333 -12.34 -2.92 -17.42
N SER A 334 -12.59 -1.65 -17.77
CA SER A 334 -11.83 -0.89 -18.78
C SER A 334 -11.97 -1.40 -20.22
N ARG A 335 -12.96 -2.24 -20.51
CA ARG A 335 -13.26 -2.72 -21.88
C ARG A 335 -14.59 -2.13 -22.35
N PRO A 336 -14.66 -1.69 -23.64
CA PRO A 336 -15.92 -1.23 -24.22
C PRO A 336 -16.90 -2.38 -24.48
N ASP A 337 -16.39 -3.58 -24.75
CA ASP A 337 -17.15 -4.78 -25.09
C ASP A 337 -16.92 -5.89 -24.05
N GLU A 338 -17.92 -6.77 -23.90
CA GLU A 338 -17.77 -7.94 -23.05
C GLU A 338 -16.66 -8.87 -23.58
N PRO A 339 -15.75 -9.36 -22.71
CA PRO A 339 -14.75 -10.34 -23.14
C PRO A 339 -15.43 -11.63 -23.58
N THR A 340 -14.99 -12.18 -24.70
CA THR A 340 -15.47 -13.47 -25.22
C THR A 340 -15.18 -14.61 -24.25
N VAL A 341 -15.93 -15.71 -24.35
CA VAL A 341 -15.68 -16.94 -23.55
C VAL A 341 -14.23 -17.42 -23.72
N GLU A 342 -13.68 -17.30 -24.92
CA GLU A 342 -12.30 -17.70 -25.25
C GLU A 342 -11.26 -16.83 -24.52
N GLU A 343 -11.40 -15.51 -24.57
CA GLU A 343 -10.51 -14.56 -23.88
C GLU A 343 -10.57 -14.76 -22.38
N GLN A 344 -11.76 -14.93 -21.81
CA GLN A 344 -11.94 -15.21 -20.39
C GLN A 344 -11.29 -16.55 -20.02
N ALA A 345 -11.50 -17.60 -20.82
CA ALA A 345 -10.94 -18.92 -20.55
C ALA A 345 -9.41 -18.92 -20.58
N GLU A 346 -8.77 -18.13 -21.45
CA GLU A 346 -7.32 -17.97 -21.48
C GLU A 346 -6.80 -17.33 -20.18
N LEU A 347 -7.44 -16.25 -19.72
CA LEU A 347 -7.08 -15.58 -18.46
C LEU A 347 -7.26 -16.51 -17.25
N TYR A 348 -8.38 -17.22 -17.18
CA TYR A 348 -8.68 -18.11 -16.08
C TYR A 348 -7.78 -19.35 -16.07
N ALA A 349 -7.40 -19.86 -17.23
CA ALA A 349 -6.46 -20.97 -17.36
C ALA A 349 -5.07 -20.64 -16.78
N ARG A 350 -4.60 -19.40 -16.91
CA ARG A 350 -3.34 -18.96 -16.29
C ARG A 350 -3.41 -19.04 -14.77
N VAL A 351 -4.53 -18.62 -14.17
CA VAL A 351 -4.73 -18.68 -12.71
C VAL A 351 -4.89 -20.12 -12.23
N LEU A 352 -5.75 -20.91 -12.89
CA LEU A 352 -5.97 -22.32 -12.55
C LEU A 352 -4.70 -23.16 -12.73
N GLY A 353 -3.89 -22.86 -13.74
CA GLY A 353 -2.64 -23.55 -14.05
C GLY A 353 -1.51 -23.28 -13.06
N ALA A 354 -1.54 -22.16 -12.33
CA ALA A 354 -0.57 -21.85 -11.28
C ALA A 354 -0.68 -22.84 -10.09
N PHE A 355 -1.88 -23.38 -9.85
CA PHE A 355 -2.16 -24.34 -8.76
C PHE A 355 -2.90 -25.56 -9.31
N PRO A 356 -2.26 -26.45 -10.08
CA PRO A 356 -2.95 -27.53 -10.81
C PRO A 356 -3.66 -28.54 -9.90
N GLU A 357 -3.11 -28.83 -8.74
CA GLU A 357 -3.63 -29.80 -7.79
C GLU A 357 -4.33 -29.17 -6.57
N ALA A 358 -4.04 -27.88 -6.29
CA ALA A 358 -4.57 -27.22 -5.09
C ALA A 358 -5.93 -26.56 -5.35
N LYS A 359 -6.59 -26.15 -4.28
CA LYS A 359 -7.87 -25.44 -4.31
C LYS A 359 -7.70 -24.08 -4.98
N VAL A 360 -8.56 -23.79 -5.97
CA VAL A 360 -8.69 -22.46 -6.59
C VAL A 360 -10.16 -22.09 -6.63
N VAL A 361 -10.52 -21.01 -5.93
CA VAL A 361 -11.88 -20.49 -5.88
C VAL A 361 -11.95 -19.24 -6.79
N THR A 362 -12.72 -19.35 -7.86
CA THR A 362 -13.00 -18.25 -8.79
C THR A 362 -14.30 -17.56 -8.37
N ARG A 363 -14.25 -16.27 -8.03
CA ARG A 363 -15.45 -15.48 -7.79
C ARG A 363 -16.00 -14.99 -9.14
N THR A 364 -17.29 -15.21 -9.39
CA THR A 364 -17.94 -14.58 -10.54
C THR A 364 -17.94 -13.07 -10.39
N LEU A 365 -18.16 -12.37 -11.50
CA LEU A 365 -18.06 -10.92 -11.61
C LEU A 365 -18.80 -10.18 -10.48
N ASP A 366 -18.08 -9.33 -9.77
CA ASP A 366 -18.61 -8.44 -8.72
C ASP A 366 -18.43 -6.98 -9.15
N ALA A 367 -19.19 -6.56 -10.15
CA ALA A 367 -19.32 -5.19 -10.63
C ALA A 367 -20.68 -4.61 -10.23
N GLY A 368 -20.76 -3.30 -10.12
CA GLY A 368 -21.94 -2.54 -9.77
C GLY A 368 -21.90 -1.17 -10.41
N SER A 369 -22.86 -0.30 -10.13
CA SER A 369 -22.90 1.06 -10.68
C SER A 369 -21.76 1.95 -10.16
N ASP A 370 -21.06 1.57 -9.07
CA ASP A 370 -19.81 2.18 -8.59
C ASP A 370 -18.60 1.81 -9.47
N LYS A 371 -18.68 0.68 -10.17
CA LYS A 371 -17.67 0.18 -11.13
C LYS A 371 -18.39 -0.36 -12.36
N PRO A 372 -18.98 0.52 -13.18
CA PRO A 372 -19.88 0.12 -14.23
C PRO A 372 -19.17 -0.63 -15.36
N LEU A 373 -19.86 -1.62 -15.89
CA LEU A 373 -19.47 -2.32 -17.12
C LEU A 373 -20.00 -1.52 -18.31
N ALA A 374 -19.11 -1.06 -19.17
CA ALA A 374 -19.48 -0.23 -20.31
C ALA A 374 -20.49 -0.91 -21.26
N PHE A 375 -20.43 -2.24 -21.36
CA PHE A 375 -21.29 -3.05 -22.24
C PHE A 375 -22.63 -3.49 -21.62
N ALA A 376 -22.78 -3.41 -20.27
CA ALA A 376 -23.94 -3.99 -19.57
C ALA A 376 -25.09 -3.02 -19.34
N GLY A 377 -24.97 -1.75 -19.76
CA GLY A 377 -26.03 -0.75 -19.60
C GLY A 377 -26.48 -0.59 -18.14
N MET A 378 -25.53 -0.59 -17.21
CA MET A 378 -25.82 -0.52 -15.78
C MET A 378 -26.57 0.76 -15.41
N PRO A 379 -27.57 0.69 -14.51
CA PRO A 379 -28.32 1.85 -14.09
C PRO A 379 -27.42 2.81 -13.29
N ASP A 380 -27.74 4.11 -13.36
CA ASP A 380 -27.20 5.09 -12.42
C ASP A 380 -28.01 4.98 -11.12
N GLU A 381 -27.37 4.56 -10.04
CA GLU A 381 -28.03 4.26 -8.76
C GLU A 381 -27.53 5.19 -7.67
N GLU A 382 -28.44 5.73 -6.86
CA GLU A 382 -28.10 6.58 -5.71
C GLU A 382 -27.29 5.81 -4.64
N ASN A 383 -27.50 4.49 -4.53
CA ASN A 383 -26.84 3.60 -3.57
C ASN A 383 -26.27 2.36 -4.27
N PRO A 384 -25.16 2.48 -5.00
CA PRO A 384 -24.57 1.37 -5.78
C PRO A 384 -24.34 0.09 -4.98
N ALA A 385 -23.92 0.22 -3.72
CA ALA A 385 -23.68 -0.92 -2.85
C ALA A 385 -24.94 -1.74 -2.51
N LEU A 386 -26.13 -1.12 -2.61
CA LEU A 386 -27.43 -1.76 -2.35
C LEU A 386 -28.18 -2.11 -3.64
N GLY A 387 -27.63 -1.77 -4.79
CA GLY A 387 -28.27 -1.86 -6.10
C GLY A 387 -27.95 -3.16 -6.85
N VAL A 388 -27.91 -3.03 -8.19
CA VAL A 388 -27.60 -4.11 -9.12
C VAL A 388 -26.09 -4.33 -9.14
N ARG A 389 -25.64 -5.32 -8.39
CA ARG A 389 -24.22 -5.67 -8.20
C ARG A 389 -24.05 -7.19 -8.08
N GLY A 390 -22.90 -7.71 -8.51
CA GLY A 390 -22.53 -9.11 -8.38
C GLY A 390 -23.51 -10.02 -9.12
N ILE A 391 -24.04 -11.06 -8.46
CA ILE A 391 -25.01 -11.98 -9.08
C ILE A 391 -26.23 -11.28 -9.66
N ARG A 392 -26.59 -10.11 -9.14
CA ARG A 392 -27.76 -9.34 -9.59
C ARG A 392 -27.62 -8.74 -10.98
N ILE A 393 -26.40 -8.70 -11.55
CA ILE A 393 -26.17 -8.35 -12.96
C ILE A 393 -26.99 -9.25 -13.89
N ASP A 394 -27.25 -10.48 -13.47
CA ASP A 394 -28.12 -11.43 -14.17
C ASP A 394 -29.56 -10.92 -14.40
N LEU A 395 -29.99 -9.90 -13.65
CA LEU A 395 -31.28 -9.21 -13.88
C LEU A 395 -31.23 -8.29 -15.12
N LEU A 396 -30.05 -7.79 -15.48
CA LEU A 396 -29.84 -6.93 -16.65
C LEU A 396 -29.57 -7.76 -17.90
N ASP A 397 -28.63 -8.71 -17.80
CA ASP A 397 -28.27 -9.64 -18.87
C ASP A 397 -27.90 -11.02 -18.29
N ARG A 398 -28.84 -11.97 -18.39
CA ARG A 398 -28.65 -13.36 -17.91
C ARG A 398 -27.50 -14.08 -18.60
N GLY A 399 -27.10 -13.64 -19.80
CA GLY A 399 -26.04 -14.25 -20.59
C GLY A 399 -24.64 -14.04 -20.00
N VAL A 400 -24.37 -12.93 -19.32
CA VAL A 400 -23.04 -12.61 -18.77
C VAL A 400 -22.56 -13.71 -17.81
N LEU A 401 -23.40 -14.09 -16.86
CA LEU A 401 -23.06 -15.16 -15.90
C LEU A 401 -22.86 -16.50 -16.60
N ASP A 402 -23.74 -16.88 -17.53
CA ASP A 402 -23.62 -18.17 -18.24
C ASP A 402 -22.33 -18.23 -19.08
N ARG A 403 -21.99 -17.16 -19.80
CA ARG A 403 -20.74 -17.07 -20.57
C ARG A 403 -19.50 -17.13 -19.66
N GLN A 404 -19.56 -16.50 -18.49
CA GLN A 404 -18.46 -16.59 -17.52
C GLN A 404 -18.29 -18.01 -16.95
N LEU A 405 -19.38 -18.69 -16.61
CA LEU A 405 -19.34 -20.08 -16.13
C LEU A 405 -18.82 -21.02 -17.23
N ASP A 406 -19.20 -20.81 -18.49
CA ASP A 406 -18.68 -21.57 -19.64
C ASP A 406 -17.17 -21.35 -19.79
N ALA A 407 -16.68 -20.14 -19.62
CA ALA A 407 -15.25 -19.80 -19.68
C ALA A 407 -14.45 -20.47 -18.54
N ILE A 408 -14.98 -20.48 -17.31
CA ILE A 408 -14.33 -21.13 -16.18
C ILE A 408 -14.25 -22.66 -16.42
N ALA A 409 -15.32 -23.27 -16.91
CA ALA A 409 -15.34 -24.69 -17.24
C ALA A 409 -14.34 -25.03 -18.34
N GLU A 410 -14.25 -24.20 -19.40
CA GLU A 410 -13.27 -24.34 -20.49
C GLU A 410 -11.83 -24.19 -19.96
N ALA A 411 -11.56 -23.21 -19.12
CA ALA A 411 -10.27 -23.02 -18.47
C ALA A 411 -9.84 -24.26 -17.67
N GLY A 412 -10.75 -24.83 -16.88
CA GLY A 412 -10.50 -26.08 -16.14
C GLY A 412 -10.12 -27.25 -17.04
N ARG A 413 -10.79 -27.40 -18.21
CA ARG A 413 -10.46 -28.42 -19.21
C ARG A 413 -9.08 -28.23 -19.81
N ARG A 414 -8.69 -26.98 -20.16
CA ARG A 414 -7.38 -26.65 -20.76
C ARG A 414 -6.21 -27.01 -19.84
N VAL A 415 -6.36 -26.79 -18.56
CA VAL A 415 -5.30 -27.08 -17.59
C VAL A 415 -5.36 -28.51 -17.03
N GLY A 416 -6.23 -29.35 -17.58
CA GLY A 416 -6.29 -30.77 -17.22
C GLY A 416 -6.84 -31.08 -15.84
N ARG A 417 -7.62 -30.18 -15.23
CA ARG A 417 -8.26 -30.37 -13.91
C ARG A 417 -9.43 -31.37 -13.92
N ALA A 418 -9.25 -32.49 -14.63
CA ALA A 418 -10.30 -33.52 -14.75
C ALA A 418 -10.67 -34.20 -13.42
N GLN A 419 -9.80 -34.16 -12.41
CA GLN A 419 -10.02 -34.76 -11.09
C GLN A 419 -10.41 -33.78 -9.99
N SER A 420 -10.18 -32.46 -10.20
CA SER A 420 -10.58 -31.41 -9.27
C SER A 420 -11.39 -30.35 -10.02
N SER A 421 -12.71 -30.44 -9.93
CA SER A 421 -13.63 -29.44 -10.49
C SER A 421 -13.26 -28.03 -10.02
N PRO A 422 -13.20 -27.02 -10.91
CA PRO A 422 -12.99 -25.65 -10.47
C PRO A 422 -14.07 -25.20 -9.48
N TRP A 423 -13.66 -24.56 -8.40
CA TRP A 423 -14.57 -24.01 -7.41
C TRP A 423 -15.01 -22.62 -7.85
N VAL A 424 -16.31 -22.38 -7.86
CA VAL A 424 -16.88 -21.12 -8.34
C VAL A 424 -17.81 -20.54 -7.28
N MET A 425 -17.65 -19.27 -6.98
CA MET A 425 -18.34 -18.57 -5.92
C MET A 425 -19.12 -17.37 -6.46
N ALA A 426 -20.40 -17.28 -6.15
CA ALA A 426 -21.22 -16.12 -6.47
C ALA A 426 -21.16 -15.06 -5.35
N PRO A 427 -20.86 -13.77 -5.68
CA PRO A 427 -21.00 -12.66 -4.75
C PRO A 427 -22.47 -12.19 -4.67
N MET A 428 -22.83 -11.48 -3.59
CA MET A 428 -24.10 -10.80 -3.39
C MET A 428 -25.36 -11.69 -3.36
N ILE A 429 -25.19 -12.99 -3.11
CA ILE A 429 -26.32 -13.88 -2.86
C ILE A 429 -27.08 -13.41 -1.61
N ALA A 430 -28.40 -13.27 -1.73
CA ALA A 430 -29.29 -12.84 -0.65
C ALA A 430 -30.43 -13.83 -0.36
N THR A 431 -30.81 -14.66 -1.33
CA THR A 431 -31.93 -15.60 -1.23
C THR A 431 -31.53 -17.05 -1.54
N VAL A 432 -32.26 -17.99 -0.96
CA VAL A 432 -32.05 -19.44 -1.24
C VAL A 432 -32.33 -19.76 -2.71
N ALA A 433 -33.24 -19.03 -3.36
CA ALA A 433 -33.56 -19.24 -4.77
C ALA A 433 -32.37 -18.88 -5.67
N GLU A 434 -31.69 -17.75 -5.40
CA GLU A 434 -30.46 -17.35 -6.11
C GLU A 434 -29.34 -18.39 -5.92
N ALA A 435 -29.13 -18.84 -4.67
CA ALA A 435 -28.11 -19.84 -4.36
C ALA A 435 -28.37 -21.18 -5.11
N ARG A 436 -29.63 -21.61 -5.18
CA ARG A 436 -30.00 -22.82 -5.90
C ARG A 436 -29.84 -22.68 -7.41
N ASP A 437 -30.34 -21.59 -8.02
CA ASP A 437 -30.20 -21.35 -9.46
C ASP A 437 -28.70 -21.30 -9.87
N PHE A 438 -27.89 -20.58 -9.11
CA PHE A 438 -26.45 -20.52 -9.33
C PHE A 438 -25.78 -21.89 -9.23
N ALA A 439 -26.09 -22.65 -8.18
CA ALA A 439 -25.51 -23.96 -7.97
C ALA A 439 -25.90 -24.95 -9.08
N ASP A 440 -27.15 -24.90 -9.55
CA ASP A 440 -27.62 -25.76 -10.64
C ASP A 440 -26.89 -25.42 -11.97
N ARG A 441 -26.68 -24.14 -12.29
CA ARG A 441 -25.92 -23.69 -13.46
C ARG A 441 -24.44 -24.13 -13.39
N CYS A 442 -23.81 -24.05 -12.22
CA CYS A 442 -22.45 -24.54 -12.01
C CYS A 442 -22.34 -26.03 -12.23
N ARG A 443 -23.23 -26.83 -11.60
CA ARG A 443 -23.21 -28.30 -11.70
C ARG A 443 -23.44 -28.80 -13.12
N GLN A 444 -24.31 -28.12 -13.90
CA GLN A 444 -24.52 -28.44 -15.33
C GLN A 444 -23.21 -28.34 -16.16
N ARG A 445 -22.24 -27.57 -15.68
CA ARG A 445 -20.94 -27.34 -16.32
C ARG A 445 -19.79 -28.11 -15.67
N GLY A 446 -20.09 -28.96 -14.68
CA GLY A 446 -19.09 -29.72 -13.92
C GLY A 446 -18.27 -28.84 -12.96
N LEU A 447 -18.80 -27.70 -12.53
CA LEU A 447 -18.18 -26.78 -11.58
C LEU A 447 -18.67 -27.06 -10.15
N THR A 448 -17.85 -26.78 -9.14
CA THR A 448 -18.20 -26.90 -7.72
C THR A 448 -18.76 -25.55 -7.23
N PRO A 449 -20.07 -25.45 -6.93
CA PRO A 449 -20.70 -24.20 -6.55
C PRO A 449 -20.48 -23.84 -5.08
N GLY A 450 -20.16 -22.58 -4.83
CA GLY A 450 -20.18 -21.95 -3.52
C GLY A 450 -20.79 -20.55 -3.57
N ILE A 451 -20.98 -19.95 -2.41
CA ILE A 451 -21.49 -18.60 -2.30
C ILE A 451 -20.62 -17.76 -1.38
N MET A 452 -20.57 -16.46 -1.65
CA MET A 452 -20.00 -15.50 -0.73
C MET A 452 -21.04 -15.11 0.31
N VAL A 453 -20.70 -15.29 1.59
CA VAL A 453 -21.53 -14.87 2.72
C VAL A 453 -21.14 -13.44 3.06
N GLU A 454 -21.84 -12.50 2.46
CA GLU A 454 -21.59 -11.07 2.63
C GLU A 454 -22.87 -10.26 2.81
N VAL A 455 -24.01 -10.81 2.40
CA VAL A 455 -25.33 -10.27 2.72
C VAL A 455 -25.81 -10.93 4.02
N PRO A 456 -26.19 -10.16 5.06
CA PRO A 456 -26.54 -10.70 6.38
C PRO A 456 -27.66 -11.76 6.37
N SER A 457 -28.57 -11.71 5.38
CA SER A 457 -29.66 -12.70 5.22
C SER A 457 -29.14 -14.13 5.11
N VAL A 458 -27.97 -14.33 4.46
CA VAL A 458 -27.34 -15.65 4.33
C VAL A 458 -26.82 -16.12 5.67
N ALA A 459 -26.10 -15.26 6.41
CA ALA A 459 -25.54 -15.62 7.72
C ALA A 459 -26.62 -16.00 8.74
N VAL A 460 -27.71 -15.24 8.78
CA VAL A 460 -28.86 -15.48 9.68
C VAL A 460 -29.55 -16.80 9.35
N SER A 461 -29.70 -17.13 8.07
CA SER A 461 -30.50 -18.28 7.59
C SER A 461 -29.62 -19.37 6.97
N VAL A 462 -28.37 -19.50 7.41
CA VAL A 462 -27.34 -20.36 6.80
C VAL A 462 -27.80 -21.80 6.58
N ASP A 463 -28.56 -22.35 7.51
CA ASP A 463 -29.15 -23.70 7.45
C ASP A 463 -30.00 -23.93 6.20
N ARG A 464 -30.60 -22.87 5.64
CA ARG A 464 -31.42 -22.96 4.43
C ARG A 464 -30.56 -22.94 3.14
N PHE A 465 -29.35 -22.40 3.18
CA PHE A 465 -28.43 -22.31 2.05
C PHE A 465 -27.51 -23.53 1.93
N LEU A 466 -27.06 -24.09 3.06
CA LEU A 466 -26.15 -25.23 3.12
C LEU A 466 -26.57 -26.44 2.26
N PRO A 467 -27.89 -26.81 2.11
CA PRO A 467 -28.29 -27.91 1.24
C PRO A 467 -27.97 -27.69 -0.25
N HIS A 468 -27.77 -26.49 -0.70
CA HIS A 468 -27.67 -26.14 -2.11
C HIS A 468 -26.24 -25.91 -2.60
N VAL A 469 -25.28 -25.61 -1.71
CA VAL A 469 -23.91 -25.27 -2.04
C VAL A 469 -22.89 -26.26 -1.49
N ASP A 470 -21.70 -26.29 -2.07
CA ASP A 470 -20.65 -27.24 -1.69
C ASP A 470 -19.56 -26.56 -0.82
N PHE A 471 -19.51 -25.23 -0.77
CA PHE A 471 -18.69 -24.43 0.12
C PHE A 471 -19.27 -23.02 0.32
N MET A 472 -18.78 -22.33 1.34
CA MET A 472 -19.06 -20.92 1.57
C MET A 472 -17.78 -20.16 1.90
N SER A 473 -17.69 -18.90 1.47
CA SER A 473 -16.60 -17.99 1.84
C SER A 473 -17.18 -16.69 2.34
N ILE A 474 -16.73 -16.24 3.50
CA ILE A 474 -17.25 -15.05 4.15
C ILE A 474 -16.50 -13.83 3.62
N GLY A 475 -17.22 -12.90 2.99
CA GLY A 475 -16.73 -11.61 2.54
C GLY A 475 -16.89 -10.56 3.63
N THR A 476 -15.93 -10.46 4.56
CA THR A 476 -16.08 -9.65 5.78
C THR A 476 -16.24 -8.16 5.49
N ASN A 477 -15.67 -7.64 4.41
CA ASN A 477 -15.76 -6.21 4.08
C ASN A 477 -17.22 -5.78 3.80
N ASP A 478 -17.89 -6.48 2.89
CA ASP A 478 -19.29 -6.19 2.56
C ASP A 478 -20.23 -6.66 3.69
N LEU A 479 -19.92 -7.78 4.36
CA LEU A 479 -20.71 -8.21 5.52
C LEU A 479 -20.70 -7.15 6.62
N THR A 480 -19.55 -6.57 6.96
CA THR A 480 -19.43 -5.50 7.95
C THR A 480 -20.23 -4.26 7.51
N GLN A 481 -20.05 -3.81 6.26
CA GLN A 481 -20.78 -2.70 5.68
C GLN A 481 -22.31 -2.84 5.85
N TYR A 482 -22.85 -4.02 5.53
CA TYR A 482 -24.30 -4.23 5.59
C TYR A 482 -24.82 -4.50 7.00
N VAL A 483 -24.05 -5.13 7.87
CA VAL A 483 -24.40 -5.34 9.29
C VAL A 483 -24.41 -4.04 10.05
N MET A 484 -23.40 -3.18 9.83
CA MET A 484 -23.24 -1.91 10.52
C MET A 484 -23.98 -0.76 9.82
N ALA A 485 -24.56 -1.00 8.62
CA ALA A 485 -25.21 0.01 7.79
C ALA A 485 -24.28 1.23 7.52
N ALA A 486 -22.99 0.98 7.31
CA ALA A 486 -21.96 1.99 7.17
C ALA A 486 -21.24 1.83 5.84
N ASP A 487 -21.24 2.87 5.00
CA ASP A 487 -20.49 2.87 3.76
C ASP A 487 -18.97 2.78 4.05
N ARG A 488 -18.33 1.73 3.57
CA ARG A 488 -16.88 1.50 3.75
C ARG A 488 -16.00 2.57 3.08
N MET A 489 -16.55 3.33 2.13
CA MET A 489 -15.83 4.43 1.46
C MET A 489 -15.91 5.73 2.25
N SER A 490 -16.79 5.81 3.28
CA SER A 490 -16.91 6.97 4.15
C SER A 490 -15.84 6.95 5.24
N THR A 491 -14.97 7.95 5.24
CA THR A 491 -13.95 8.14 6.28
C THR A 491 -14.59 8.43 7.65
N ASP A 492 -15.73 9.12 7.67
CA ASP A 492 -16.46 9.45 8.90
C ASP A 492 -17.06 8.23 9.59
N LEU A 493 -17.27 7.13 8.84
CA LEU A 493 -17.84 5.88 9.33
C LEU A 493 -16.80 4.75 9.46
N ALA A 494 -15.52 5.05 9.33
CA ALA A 494 -14.44 4.07 9.36
C ALA A 494 -14.47 3.20 10.64
N ALA A 495 -14.78 3.78 11.80
CA ALA A 495 -14.88 3.06 13.07
C ALA A 495 -16.00 1.99 13.08
N LEU A 496 -17.06 2.17 12.30
CA LEU A 496 -18.13 1.17 12.16
C LEU A 496 -17.71 0.02 11.23
N ASN A 497 -16.77 0.26 10.31
CA ASN A 497 -16.25 -0.74 9.39
C ASN A 497 -15.03 -1.52 9.94
N ASP A 498 -14.78 -1.44 11.25
CA ASP A 498 -13.71 -2.20 11.90
C ASP A 498 -13.99 -3.71 11.79
N PRO A 499 -13.04 -4.54 11.30
CA PRO A 499 -13.22 -5.99 11.15
C PRO A 499 -13.41 -6.75 12.47
N TRP A 500 -13.09 -6.13 13.61
CA TRP A 500 -13.30 -6.68 14.95
C TRP A 500 -14.70 -6.43 15.52
N GLN A 501 -15.64 -5.90 14.75
CA GLN A 501 -17.01 -5.66 15.21
C GLN A 501 -17.65 -6.92 15.80
N PRO A 502 -18.05 -6.94 17.09
CA PRO A 502 -18.58 -8.14 17.72
C PRO A 502 -19.86 -8.67 17.05
N ALA A 503 -20.67 -7.77 16.47
CA ALA A 503 -21.86 -8.15 15.72
C ALA A 503 -21.51 -8.99 14.47
N VAL A 504 -20.42 -8.65 13.78
CA VAL A 504 -19.93 -9.37 12.60
C VAL A 504 -19.32 -10.71 13.01
N LEU A 505 -18.51 -10.74 14.08
CA LEU A 505 -17.94 -11.99 14.62
C LEU A 505 -19.02 -13.00 15.05
N ARG A 506 -20.12 -12.51 15.67
CA ARG A 506 -21.28 -13.36 16.02
C ARG A 506 -21.96 -13.94 14.77
N LEU A 507 -22.06 -13.19 13.67
CA LEU A 507 -22.60 -13.72 12.41
C LEU A 507 -21.65 -14.75 11.77
N ILE A 508 -20.34 -14.52 11.80
CA ILE A 508 -19.33 -15.50 11.33
C ILE A 508 -19.47 -16.79 12.13
N HIS A 509 -19.56 -16.69 13.46
CA HIS A 509 -19.76 -17.84 14.34
C HIS A 509 -21.06 -18.59 14.01
N ARG A 510 -22.17 -17.87 13.81
CA ARG A 510 -23.47 -18.45 13.40
C ARG A 510 -23.36 -19.26 12.11
N VAL A 511 -22.58 -18.77 11.13
CA VAL A 511 -22.36 -19.50 9.87
C VAL A 511 -21.58 -20.80 10.11
N ALA A 512 -20.51 -20.73 10.89
CA ALA A 512 -19.68 -21.89 11.19
C ALA A 512 -20.43 -22.94 12.04
N GLU A 513 -21.18 -22.51 13.06
CA GLU A 513 -22.06 -23.40 13.86
C GLU A 513 -23.13 -24.07 12.99
N GLY A 514 -23.79 -23.34 12.10
CA GLY A 514 -24.77 -23.87 11.19
C GLY A 514 -24.20 -24.97 10.28
N ALA A 515 -22.99 -24.76 9.76
CA ALA A 515 -22.28 -25.74 8.95
C ALA A 515 -21.89 -27.00 9.76
N ALA A 516 -21.41 -26.82 10.99
CA ALA A 516 -21.06 -27.90 11.90
C ALA A 516 -22.29 -28.73 12.29
N ALA A 517 -23.42 -28.07 12.59
CA ALA A 517 -24.69 -28.71 12.90
C ALA A 517 -25.21 -29.54 11.70
N ALA A 518 -25.15 -28.98 10.48
CA ALA A 518 -25.55 -29.66 9.26
C ALA A 518 -24.67 -30.90 8.99
N ALA A 519 -23.34 -30.79 9.20
CA ALA A 519 -22.42 -31.92 9.07
C ALA A 519 -22.71 -33.04 10.09
N SER A 520 -23.05 -32.69 11.33
CA SER A 520 -23.39 -33.65 12.40
C SER A 520 -24.73 -34.35 12.16
N ALA A 521 -25.68 -33.69 11.50
CA ALA A 521 -26.98 -34.22 11.15
C ALA A 521 -26.95 -35.13 9.90
N ALA A 522 -25.89 -35.03 9.08
CA ALA A 522 -25.75 -35.83 7.86
C ALA A 522 -25.43 -37.32 8.20
N PRO A 523 -26.04 -38.30 7.52
CA PRO A 523 -25.72 -39.70 7.71
C PRO A 523 -24.21 -39.97 7.53
N ASN A 524 -23.56 -40.54 8.52
CA ASN A 524 -22.11 -40.83 8.54
C ASN A 524 -21.18 -39.63 8.39
N GLY A 525 -21.63 -38.40 8.70
CA GLY A 525 -20.85 -37.18 8.49
C GLY A 525 -20.54 -36.87 7.01
N SER A 526 -21.30 -37.44 6.10
CA SER A 526 -21.00 -37.47 4.64
C SER A 526 -21.05 -36.12 3.94
N ARG A 527 -21.57 -35.08 4.59
CA ARG A 527 -21.67 -33.77 4.00
C ARG A 527 -21.11 -32.69 4.92
N ARG A 528 -19.87 -32.32 4.70
CA ARG A 528 -19.24 -31.15 5.32
C ARG A 528 -19.13 -30.05 4.29
N VAL A 529 -19.78 -28.92 4.55
CA VAL A 529 -19.61 -27.69 3.75
C VAL A 529 -18.52 -26.84 4.42
N PRO A 530 -17.33 -26.73 3.82
CA PRO A 530 -16.25 -25.93 4.39
C PRO A 530 -16.62 -24.43 4.36
N ILE A 531 -16.26 -23.75 5.45
CA ILE A 531 -16.46 -22.31 5.59
C ILE A 531 -15.10 -21.63 5.59
N GLY A 532 -14.88 -20.72 4.63
CA GLY A 532 -13.69 -19.88 4.55
C GLY A 532 -13.98 -18.41 4.84
N VAL A 533 -12.93 -17.63 5.04
CA VAL A 533 -12.96 -16.16 5.08
C VAL A 533 -12.01 -15.64 4.04
N CYS A 534 -12.45 -14.68 3.20
CA CYS A 534 -11.64 -14.08 2.14
C CYS A 534 -11.58 -12.53 2.19
N GLY A 535 -12.23 -11.91 3.19
CA GLY A 535 -12.14 -10.48 3.44
C GLY A 535 -10.87 -10.09 4.20
N GLU A 536 -10.70 -8.79 4.42
CA GLU A 536 -9.51 -8.21 5.07
C GLU A 536 -9.30 -8.71 6.52
N ALA A 537 -10.38 -9.07 7.22
CA ALA A 537 -10.32 -9.67 8.56
C ALA A 537 -9.38 -10.89 8.65
N ALA A 538 -9.25 -11.67 7.58
CA ALA A 538 -8.36 -12.83 7.56
C ALA A 538 -6.88 -12.49 7.53
N ALA A 539 -6.51 -11.26 7.18
CA ALA A 539 -5.13 -10.80 7.07
C ALA A 539 -4.53 -10.30 8.39
N ASP A 540 -5.37 -10.00 9.39
CA ASP A 540 -4.93 -9.68 10.75
C ASP A 540 -4.56 -10.99 11.47
N PRO A 541 -3.29 -11.18 11.92
CA PRO A 541 -2.83 -12.43 12.54
C PRO A 541 -3.62 -12.83 13.79
N HIS A 542 -4.00 -11.89 14.65
CA HIS A 542 -4.77 -12.16 15.86
C HIS A 542 -6.24 -12.47 15.54
N LEU A 543 -6.82 -11.74 14.60
CA LEU A 543 -8.18 -11.99 14.16
C LEU A 543 -8.28 -13.34 13.42
N ALA A 544 -7.23 -13.74 12.69
CA ALA A 544 -7.13 -15.06 12.07
C ALA A 544 -7.24 -16.20 13.10
N MET A 545 -6.61 -16.08 14.28
CA MET A 545 -6.76 -17.03 15.39
C MET A 545 -8.21 -17.08 15.87
N VAL A 546 -8.86 -15.92 16.05
CA VAL A 546 -10.27 -15.82 16.43
C VAL A 546 -11.16 -16.50 15.40
N LEU A 547 -10.97 -16.22 14.10
CA LEU A 547 -11.75 -16.82 13.02
C LEU A 547 -11.68 -18.36 13.02
N LEU A 548 -10.48 -18.94 13.24
CA LEU A 548 -10.33 -20.38 13.38
C LEU A 548 -11.05 -20.90 14.64
N GLY A 549 -10.95 -20.17 15.75
CA GLY A 549 -11.69 -20.48 16.99
C GLY A 549 -13.20 -20.45 16.83
N LEU A 550 -13.74 -19.57 15.97
CA LEU A 550 -15.16 -19.52 15.59
C LEU A 550 -15.59 -20.71 14.71
N GLY A 551 -14.65 -21.52 14.21
CA GLY A 551 -14.94 -22.71 13.40
C GLY A 551 -14.74 -22.54 11.90
N VAL A 552 -14.10 -21.48 11.46
CA VAL A 552 -13.67 -21.28 10.06
C VAL A 552 -12.56 -22.29 9.74
N SER A 553 -12.56 -22.85 8.53
CA SER A 553 -11.61 -23.88 8.10
C SER A 553 -10.56 -23.39 7.11
N SER A 554 -10.76 -22.23 6.48
CA SER A 554 -9.79 -21.65 5.55
C SER A 554 -9.75 -20.12 5.63
N LEU A 555 -8.56 -19.57 5.48
CA LEU A 555 -8.29 -18.14 5.45
C LEU A 555 -7.67 -17.78 4.11
N SER A 556 -8.20 -16.76 3.44
CA SER A 556 -7.69 -16.32 2.16
C SER A 556 -7.29 -14.84 2.24
N VAL A 557 -6.00 -14.58 2.07
CA VAL A 557 -5.39 -13.28 2.33
C VAL A 557 -4.58 -12.79 1.13
N ALA A 558 -4.23 -11.51 1.12
CA ALA A 558 -3.26 -11.00 0.15
C ALA A 558 -1.93 -11.78 0.28
N PRO A 559 -1.19 -12.05 -0.83
CA PRO A 559 0.06 -12.81 -0.77
C PRO A 559 1.06 -12.29 0.28
N ALA A 560 1.16 -10.96 0.42
CA ALA A 560 2.04 -10.32 1.41
C ALA A 560 1.68 -10.63 2.87
N ALA A 561 0.42 -10.97 3.18
CA ALA A 561 -0.02 -11.30 4.54
C ALA A 561 0.15 -12.78 4.91
N LEU A 562 0.36 -13.66 3.91
CA LEU A 562 0.50 -15.11 4.15
C LEU A 562 1.57 -15.46 5.19
N PRO A 563 2.79 -14.91 5.13
CA PRO A 563 3.82 -15.25 6.11
C PRO A 563 3.46 -14.81 7.53
N PHE A 564 2.86 -13.64 7.69
CA PHE A 564 2.46 -13.11 9.01
C PHE A 564 1.38 -13.96 9.66
N VAL A 565 0.32 -14.25 8.91
CA VAL A 565 -0.77 -15.10 9.39
C VAL A 565 -0.27 -16.51 9.66
N GLY A 566 0.53 -17.09 8.75
CA GLY A 566 1.06 -18.44 8.91
C GLY A 566 1.98 -18.60 10.11
N ALA A 567 2.89 -17.63 10.34
CA ALA A 567 3.77 -17.64 11.50
C ALA A 567 3.00 -17.51 12.82
N ALA A 568 2.01 -16.61 12.87
CA ALA A 568 1.19 -16.43 14.06
C ALA A 568 0.37 -17.68 14.41
N LEU A 569 -0.21 -18.32 13.40
CA LEU A 569 -0.98 -19.54 13.58
C LEU A 569 -0.13 -20.73 14.06
N ALA A 570 1.13 -20.80 13.61
CA ALA A 570 2.06 -21.85 14.04
C ALA A 570 2.40 -21.78 15.55
N GLY A 571 2.17 -20.64 16.19
CA GLY A 571 2.41 -20.42 17.62
C GLY A 571 1.26 -20.81 18.55
N VAL A 572 0.05 -21.10 18.03
CA VAL A 572 -1.16 -21.29 18.84
C VAL A 572 -1.85 -22.62 18.58
N THR A 573 -2.54 -23.16 19.58
CA THR A 573 -3.36 -24.37 19.45
C THR A 573 -4.81 -24.03 19.09
N LEU A 574 -5.56 -24.99 18.56
CA LEU A 574 -7.00 -24.82 18.29
C LEU A 574 -7.80 -24.52 19.57
N GLU A 575 -7.39 -25.07 20.70
CA GLU A 575 -8.02 -24.76 21.99
C GLU A 575 -7.83 -23.30 22.36
N LYS A 576 -6.59 -22.78 22.24
CA LYS A 576 -6.31 -21.36 22.45
C LYS A 576 -7.10 -20.47 21.48
N CYS A 577 -7.19 -20.82 20.20
CA CYS A 577 -8.03 -20.10 19.25
C CYS A 577 -9.51 -20.01 19.70
N ARG A 578 -10.05 -21.08 20.27
CA ARG A 578 -11.43 -21.08 20.81
C ARG A 578 -11.59 -20.19 22.04
N GLU A 579 -10.60 -20.17 22.93
CA GLU A 579 -10.56 -19.25 24.06
C GLU A 579 -10.56 -17.80 23.59
N LEU A 580 -9.69 -17.46 22.62
CA LEU A 580 -9.61 -16.12 22.04
C LEU A 580 -10.92 -15.72 21.34
N ALA A 581 -11.55 -16.65 20.64
CA ALA A 581 -12.84 -16.43 20.01
C ALA A 581 -13.96 -16.15 21.03
N ALA A 582 -13.98 -16.89 22.14
CA ALA A 582 -14.93 -16.66 23.22
C ALA A 582 -14.75 -15.27 23.85
N LEU A 583 -13.49 -14.84 24.08
CA LEU A 583 -13.19 -13.49 24.59
C LEU A 583 -13.68 -12.41 23.62
N ALA A 584 -13.42 -12.55 22.33
CA ALA A 584 -13.85 -11.58 21.32
C ALA A 584 -15.38 -11.46 21.23
N LEU A 585 -16.11 -12.59 21.38
CA LEU A 585 -17.58 -12.59 21.34
C LEU A 585 -18.23 -12.00 22.58
N ASP A 586 -17.54 -11.97 23.72
CA ASP A 586 -18.03 -11.42 25.00
C ASP A 586 -17.85 -9.90 25.10
N CYS A 587 -17.11 -9.30 24.18
CA CYS A 587 -16.91 -7.84 24.15
C CYS A 587 -18.08 -7.11 23.49
N ASP A 588 -18.24 -5.82 23.84
CA ASP A 588 -19.26 -4.94 23.27
C ASP A 588 -18.70 -4.07 22.13
N GLU A 589 -17.39 -3.75 22.18
CA GLU A 589 -16.73 -2.82 21.26
C GLU A 589 -15.53 -3.50 20.54
N PRO A 590 -15.25 -3.12 19.28
CA PRO A 590 -14.17 -3.73 18.49
C PRO A 590 -12.79 -3.52 19.12
N GLY A 591 -12.52 -2.33 19.69
CA GLY A 591 -11.26 -2.03 20.36
C GLY A 591 -11.03 -2.89 21.62
N GLN A 592 -12.10 -3.16 22.39
CA GLN A 592 -12.04 -4.06 23.56
C GLN A 592 -11.75 -5.50 23.11
N ALA A 593 -12.43 -5.97 22.07
CA ALA A 593 -12.22 -7.32 21.54
C ALA A 593 -10.78 -7.52 21.08
N ARG A 594 -10.24 -6.56 20.32
CA ARG A 594 -8.86 -6.58 19.85
C ARG A 594 -7.86 -6.61 21.01
N SER A 595 -7.98 -5.68 21.98
CA SER A 595 -7.05 -5.61 23.13
C SER A 595 -7.08 -6.87 23.98
N ALA A 596 -8.28 -7.39 24.31
CA ALA A 596 -8.43 -8.60 25.11
C ALA A 596 -7.82 -9.84 24.43
N VAL A 597 -7.97 -9.94 23.11
CA VAL A 597 -7.40 -11.06 22.32
C VAL A 597 -5.88 -10.95 22.27
N ILE A 598 -5.31 -9.77 21.98
CA ILE A 598 -3.86 -9.58 21.94
C ILE A 598 -3.23 -9.91 23.29
N GLU A 599 -3.73 -9.33 24.38
CA GLU A 599 -3.23 -9.61 25.74
C GLU A 599 -3.28 -11.11 26.08
N ALA A 600 -4.37 -11.79 25.70
CA ALA A 600 -4.51 -13.20 25.95
C ALA A 600 -3.67 -14.09 25.02
N ALA A 601 -3.40 -13.67 23.80
CA ALA A 601 -2.55 -14.41 22.85
C ALA A 601 -1.08 -14.39 23.27
N ASP A 602 -0.62 -13.26 23.83
CA ASP A 602 0.76 -13.05 24.28
C ASP A 602 1.04 -13.69 25.67
N ALA A 603 0.00 -14.10 26.40
CA ALA A 603 0.10 -14.74 27.73
C ALA A 603 0.29 -16.27 27.61
#